data_598b760836c3987f6a79da416fd02750
#
_entry.id   598b760836c3987f6a79da416fd02750
#
_cell.length_a   1.000
_cell.length_b   1.000
_cell.length_c   1.000
_cell.angle_alpha   90.00
_cell.angle_beta   90.00
_cell.angle_gamma   90.00
#
_symmetry.space_group_name_H-M   'P 1'
#
loop_
_entity.id
_entity.type
_entity.pdbx_description
1 polymer ?
#
loop_
_entity_poly.entity_id
_entity_poly.type
_entity_poly.pdbx_seq_one_letter_code
_entity_poly.pdbx_strand_id
1 'polypeptide(L)'
;MREEKIFVDSLLTNYKIGGQGKTILILHGWGGSSDSWKEVIEILENKFKVVCPDLPGFGKSDFPKFAWELKDYVKWLFQFVEKLNFNKFYLLGHSFGGRIAVKFATLFPQKIEKLILVDAAGIKPKSNFKTKFVFLLAKMGNAIFSRKPFNRFKDSVSSIFYKIFKIKDYARAKGVMKETIKKVLAEDLLPELSKIKLETLIVWGGKDRILPLKYALLFQKEIKNSKLKVLPKIGHSPHLECPEKLSQILIENLT
;
A
#
# COMPACT_ATOMS: atom_id res chain seq x y z
N MET A 1 14.55 -8.20 16.94
CA MET A 1 14.41 -7.16 15.88
C MET A 1 15.37 -6.00 16.10
N ARG A 2 16.04 -5.49 15.06
CA ARG A 2 16.93 -4.32 15.07
C ARG A 2 16.50 -3.32 13.98
N GLU A 3 16.92 -2.09 14.13
CA GLU A 3 16.68 -1.01 13.16
C GLU A 3 18.00 -0.67 12.46
N GLU A 4 17.95 -0.59 11.14
CA GLU A 4 19.11 -0.35 10.29
C GLU A 4 18.79 0.71 9.22
N LYS A 5 19.83 1.24 8.60
CA LYS A 5 19.72 2.23 7.52
C LYS A 5 20.60 1.86 6.35
N ILE A 6 20.11 2.11 5.13
CA ILE A 6 20.83 1.85 3.89
C ILE A 6 20.52 2.93 2.86
N PHE A 7 21.50 3.34 2.08
CA PHE A 7 21.25 4.21 0.94
C PHE A 7 20.73 3.41 -0.26
N VAL A 8 19.57 3.80 -0.77
CA VAL A 8 18.98 3.30 -2.00
C VAL A 8 18.74 4.47 -2.94
N ASP A 9 19.44 4.50 -4.07
CA ASP A 9 19.36 5.59 -5.07
C ASP A 9 19.43 6.99 -4.42
N SER A 10 20.46 7.24 -3.62
CA SER A 10 20.69 8.49 -2.86
C SER A 10 19.69 8.83 -1.74
N LEU A 11 18.68 8.00 -1.48
CA LEU A 11 17.76 8.15 -0.36
C LEU A 11 18.19 7.26 0.81
N LEU A 12 18.35 7.84 1.99
CA LEU A 12 18.56 7.08 3.21
C LEU A 12 17.25 6.38 3.57
N THR A 13 17.28 5.07 3.54
CA THR A 13 16.14 4.20 3.85
C THR A 13 16.34 3.58 5.22
N ASN A 14 15.42 3.83 6.12
CA ASN A 14 15.34 3.16 7.40
C ASN A 14 14.55 1.86 7.26
N TYR A 15 14.96 0.79 7.95
CA TYR A 15 14.21 -0.47 7.96
C TYR A 15 14.42 -1.25 9.24
N LYS A 16 13.41 -2.05 9.60
CA LYS A 16 13.50 -3.03 10.67
C LYS A 16 13.84 -4.39 10.09
N ILE A 17 14.68 -5.13 10.79
CA ILE A 17 15.09 -6.49 10.44
C ILE A 17 15.19 -7.36 11.67
N GLY A 18 14.70 -8.60 11.58
CA GLY A 18 14.79 -9.59 12.66
C GLY A 18 14.61 -11.00 12.14
N GLY A 19 14.96 -11.98 12.98
CA GLY A 19 14.82 -13.39 12.69
C GLY A 19 15.79 -13.95 11.66
N GLN A 20 15.57 -15.21 11.27
CA GLN A 20 16.39 -15.96 10.31
C GLN A 20 15.51 -16.83 9.41
N GLY A 21 16.11 -17.46 8.38
CA GLY A 21 15.40 -18.34 7.46
C GLY A 21 14.83 -17.61 6.24
N LYS A 22 13.69 -18.08 5.72
CA LYS A 22 13.04 -17.47 4.56
C LYS A 22 12.65 -16.03 4.82
N THR A 23 12.91 -15.15 3.86
CA THR A 23 12.68 -13.71 4.03
C THR A 23 11.23 -13.33 3.75
N ILE A 24 10.61 -12.58 4.67
CA ILE A 24 9.36 -11.85 4.45
C ILE A 24 9.69 -10.36 4.36
N LEU A 25 9.41 -9.75 3.22
CA LEU A 25 9.53 -8.32 3.01
C LEU A 25 8.14 -7.67 3.14
N ILE A 26 7.98 -6.77 4.12
CA ILE A 26 6.71 -6.11 4.45
C ILE A 26 6.72 -4.67 3.96
N LEU A 27 5.75 -4.30 3.14
CA LEU A 27 5.51 -2.93 2.67
C LEU A 27 4.29 -2.35 3.38
N HIS A 28 4.48 -1.31 4.18
CA HIS A 28 3.43 -0.66 4.95
C HIS A 28 2.48 0.19 4.09
N GLY A 29 1.35 0.62 4.66
CA GLY A 29 0.36 1.49 4.02
C GLY A 29 0.81 2.96 3.98
N TRP A 30 0.08 3.80 3.22
CA TRP A 30 0.31 5.24 3.16
C TRP A 30 0.21 5.89 4.54
N GLY A 31 1.19 6.73 4.88
CA GLY A 31 1.24 7.40 6.19
C GLY A 31 1.66 6.49 7.35
N GLY A 32 1.96 5.21 7.08
CA GLY A 32 2.52 4.27 8.03
C GLY A 32 4.05 4.30 8.06
N SER A 33 4.60 3.34 8.81
CA SER A 33 6.05 3.07 8.89
C SER A 33 6.28 1.63 9.34
N SER A 34 7.51 1.20 9.40
CA SER A 34 7.90 -0.09 9.97
C SER A 34 7.49 -0.24 11.44
N ASP A 35 7.33 0.88 12.17
CA ASP A 35 6.87 0.86 13.57
C ASP A 35 5.44 0.32 13.71
N SER A 36 4.57 0.56 12.72
CA SER A 36 3.20 0.05 12.73
C SER A 36 3.12 -1.49 12.59
N TRP A 37 4.21 -2.13 12.21
CA TRP A 37 4.31 -3.58 12.04
C TRP A 37 5.08 -4.29 13.15
N LYS A 38 5.49 -3.55 14.20
CA LYS A 38 6.35 -4.05 15.26
C LYS A 38 5.86 -5.38 15.86
N GLU A 39 4.60 -5.44 16.30
CA GLU A 39 4.03 -6.63 16.93
C GLU A 39 3.98 -7.84 15.98
N VAL A 40 3.63 -7.63 14.72
CA VAL A 40 3.65 -8.69 13.70
C VAL A 40 5.09 -9.17 13.44
N ILE A 41 6.07 -8.24 13.38
CA ILE A 41 7.47 -8.59 13.17
C ILE A 41 7.98 -9.43 14.33
N GLU A 42 7.72 -9.04 15.58
CA GLU A 42 8.15 -9.76 16.80
C GLU A 42 7.60 -11.20 16.86
N ILE A 43 6.41 -11.44 16.32
CA ILE A 43 5.86 -12.80 16.25
C ILE A 43 6.52 -13.58 15.10
N LEU A 44 6.64 -12.96 13.90
CA LEU A 44 7.14 -13.66 12.72
C LEU A 44 8.64 -13.93 12.76
N GLU A 45 9.46 -13.10 13.45
CA GLU A 45 10.91 -13.27 13.52
C GLU A 45 11.36 -14.55 14.21
N ASN A 46 10.45 -15.24 14.92
CA ASN A 46 10.71 -16.56 15.49
C ASN A 46 10.81 -17.67 14.44
N LYS A 47 10.30 -17.44 13.20
CA LYS A 47 10.25 -18.44 12.13
C LYS A 47 10.81 -17.95 10.79
N PHE A 48 10.87 -16.64 10.59
CA PHE A 48 11.25 -16.02 9.34
C PHE A 48 12.27 -14.91 9.56
N LYS A 49 13.07 -14.63 8.54
CA LYS A 49 13.78 -13.36 8.45
C LYS A 49 12.78 -12.31 7.99
N VAL A 50 12.42 -11.37 8.84
CA VAL A 50 11.45 -10.31 8.53
C VAL A 50 12.17 -9.00 8.26
N VAL A 51 11.83 -8.34 7.16
CA VAL A 51 12.35 -7.02 6.79
C VAL A 51 11.19 -6.10 6.48
N CYS A 52 11.18 -4.92 7.09
CA CYS A 52 10.13 -3.93 6.91
C CYS A 52 10.77 -2.54 6.73
N PRO A 53 10.95 -2.05 5.50
CA PRO A 53 11.44 -0.70 5.28
C PRO A 53 10.36 0.35 5.58
N ASP A 54 10.81 1.52 6.01
CA ASP A 54 10.04 2.74 5.89
C ASP A 54 10.10 3.16 4.41
N LEU A 55 8.97 3.16 3.73
CA LEU A 55 8.91 3.55 2.31
C LEU A 55 9.35 5.00 2.13
N PRO A 56 10.01 5.37 1.01
CA PRO A 56 10.42 6.75 0.75
C PRO A 56 9.29 7.76 0.93
N GLY A 57 9.57 8.80 1.74
CA GLY A 57 8.58 9.80 2.14
C GLY A 57 7.79 9.46 3.41
N PHE A 58 8.16 8.38 4.12
CA PHE A 58 7.48 7.94 5.33
C PHE A 58 8.48 7.53 6.42
N GLY A 59 8.00 7.49 7.66
CA GLY A 59 8.76 7.05 8.82
C GLY A 59 10.06 7.84 9.00
N LYS A 60 11.19 7.13 9.09
CA LYS A 60 12.53 7.68 9.25
C LYS A 60 13.34 7.65 7.94
N SER A 61 12.71 7.29 6.83
CA SER A 61 13.32 7.33 5.49
C SER A 61 13.24 8.72 4.88
N ASP A 62 14.17 9.03 3.97
CA ASP A 62 14.21 10.30 3.26
C ASP A 62 12.98 10.51 2.38
N PHE A 63 12.66 11.78 2.17
CA PHE A 63 11.63 12.20 1.22
C PHE A 63 12.21 12.26 -0.20
N PRO A 64 11.46 11.78 -1.21
CA PRO A 64 11.82 12.01 -2.58
C PRO A 64 11.88 13.51 -2.89
N LYS A 65 12.86 13.93 -3.70
CA LYS A 65 12.97 15.33 -4.15
C LYS A 65 11.85 15.76 -5.09
N PHE A 66 11.28 14.81 -5.82
CA PHE A 66 10.20 15.00 -6.79
C PHE A 66 9.02 14.08 -6.49
N ALA A 67 7.85 14.44 -7.01
CA ALA A 67 6.66 13.62 -6.85
C ALA A 67 6.77 12.30 -7.63
N TRP A 68 6.74 11.19 -6.92
CA TRP A 68 6.87 9.83 -7.44
C TRP A 68 5.56 9.29 -8.01
N GLU A 69 5.71 8.45 -9.03
CA GLU A 69 4.69 7.54 -9.53
C GLU A 69 4.88 6.16 -8.90
N LEU A 70 3.95 5.25 -9.14
CA LEU A 70 4.05 3.88 -8.62
C LEU A 70 5.30 3.15 -9.14
N LYS A 71 5.68 3.39 -10.40
CA LYS A 71 6.90 2.82 -11.00
C LYS A 71 8.18 3.21 -10.27
N ASP A 72 8.23 4.42 -9.68
CA ASP A 72 9.40 4.91 -8.96
C ASP A 72 9.58 4.16 -7.63
N TYR A 73 8.47 3.88 -6.91
CA TYR A 73 8.49 3.00 -5.74
C TYR A 73 8.89 1.57 -6.09
N VAL A 74 8.45 1.05 -7.23
CA VAL A 74 8.83 -0.29 -7.70
C VAL A 74 10.31 -0.36 -8.05
N LYS A 75 10.85 0.66 -8.72
CA LYS A 75 12.30 0.77 -9.02
C LYS A 75 13.11 0.84 -7.72
N TRP A 76 12.68 1.68 -6.79
CA TRP A 76 13.32 1.78 -5.47
C TRP A 76 13.29 0.43 -4.73
N LEU A 77 12.15 -0.28 -4.73
CA LEU A 77 12.03 -1.58 -4.09
C LEU A 77 12.98 -2.61 -4.71
N PHE A 78 13.08 -2.62 -6.05
CA PHE A 78 14.03 -3.48 -6.76
C PHE A 78 15.47 -3.22 -6.30
N GLN A 79 15.89 -1.95 -6.25
CA GLN A 79 17.22 -1.57 -5.78
C GLN A 79 17.45 -1.91 -4.31
N PHE A 80 16.43 -1.75 -3.46
CA PHE A 80 16.48 -2.10 -2.04
C PHE A 80 16.74 -3.60 -1.85
N VAL A 81 16.01 -4.46 -2.54
CA VAL A 81 16.19 -5.92 -2.43
C VAL A 81 17.52 -6.40 -3.03
N GLU A 82 18.00 -5.76 -4.10
CA GLU A 82 19.34 -6.05 -4.67
C GLU A 82 20.44 -5.70 -3.65
N LYS A 83 20.37 -4.53 -3.02
CA LYS A 83 21.36 -4.11 -2.01
C LYS A 83 21.39 -5.00 -0.77
N LEU A 84 20.27 -5.61 -0.41
CA LEU A 84 20.20 -6.59 0.68
C LEU A 84 20.48 -8.02 0.22
N ASN A 85 20.83 -8.23 -1.05
CA ASN A 85 21.12 -9.53 -1.67
C ASN A 85 19.97 -10.53 -1.51
N PHE A 86 18.71 -10.08 -1.65
CA PHE A 86 17.56 -10.97 -1.62
C PHE A 86 17.33 -11.60 -2.99
N ASN A 87 17.58 -12.91 -3.08
CA ASN A 87 17.34 -13.66 -4.31
C ASN A 87 15.86 -13.93 -4.53
N LYS A 88 15.18 -14.53 -3.55
CA LYS A 88 13.76 -14.84 -3.58
C LYS A 88 13.15 -14.70 -2.19
N PHE A 89 11.98 -14.07 -2.09
CA PHE A 89 11.37 -13.73 -0.80
C PHE A 89 9.84 -13.74 -0.89
N TYR A 90 9.19 -13.81 0.26
CA TYR A 90 7.77 -13.54 0.41
C TYR A 90 7.56 -12.03 0.43
N LEU A 91 6.69 -11.52 -0.45
CA LEU A 91 6.38 -10.09 -0.51
C LEU A 91 4.99 -9.82 0.07
N LEU A 92 4.95 -9.12 1.20
CA LEU A 92 3.71 -8.69 1.83
C LEU A 92 3.50 -7.19 1.59
N GLY A 93 2.33 -6.83 1.04
CA GLY A 93 1.94 -5.43 0.87
C GLY A 93 0.60 -5.12 1.52
N HIS A 94 0.59 -4.11 2.41
CA HIS A 94 -0.62 -3.59 3.02
C HIS A 94 -1.04 -2.28 2.35
N SER A 95 -2.33 -2.16 1.99
CA SER A 95 -2.91 -0.92 1.47
C SER A 95 -2.07 -0.33 0.31
N PHE A 96 -1.41 0.82 0.49
CA PHE A 96 -0.49 1.41 -0.48
C PHE A 96 0.68 0.47 -0.81
N GLY A 97 1.30 -0.18 0.20
CA GLY A 97 2.32 -1.21 -0.02
C GLY A 97 1.80 -2.37 -0.87
N GLY A 98 0.49 -2.66 -0.81
CA GLY A 98 -0.18 -3.62 -1.69
C GLY A 98 -0.16 -3.20 -3.16
N ARG A 99 -0.31 -1.90 -3.48
CA ARG A 99 -0.14 -1.40 -4.84
C ARG A 99 1.27 -1.65 -5.38
N ILE A 100 2.27 -1.34 -4.54
CA ILE A 100 3.68 -1.56 -4.90
C ILE A 100 3.93 -3.05 -5.11
N ALA A 101 3.44 -3.90 -4.20
CA ALA A 101 3.60 -5.34 -4.27
C ALA A 101 2.95 -5.96 -5.53
N VAL A 102 1.75 -5.55 -5.89
CA VAL A 102 1.07 -5.97 -7.14
C VAL A 102 1.91 -5.61 -8.36
N LYS A 103 2.34 -4.35 -8.47
CA LYS A 103 3.12 -3.89 -9.62
C LYS A 103 4.50 -4.56 -9.67
N PHE A 104 5.15 -4.73 -8.52
CA PHE A 104 6.42 -5.45 -8.42
C PHE A 104 6.28 -6.92 -8.84
N ALA A 105 5.21 -7.58 -8.42
CA ALA A 105 4.92 -8.98 -8.75
C ALA A 105 4.70 -9.21 -10.25
N THR A 106 4.18 -8.22 -10.97
CA THR A 106 4.02 -8.32 -12.43
C THR A 106 5.31 -8.07 -13.20
N LEU A 107 6.23 -7.27 -12.65
CA LEU A 107 7.48 -6.91 -13.33
C LEU A 107 8.64 -7.83 -12.95
N PHE A 108 8.66 -8.34 -11.72
CA PHE A 108 9.76 -9.15 -11.18
C PHE A 108 9.24 -10.43 -10.48
N PRO A 109 8.40 -11.25 -11.15
CA PRO A 109 7.80 -12.45 -10.52
C PRO A 109 8.86 -13.45 -10.06
N GLN A 110 10.03 -13.49 -10.71
CA GLN A 110 11.14 -14.40 -10.38
C GLN A 110 11.76 -14.10 -9.00
N LYS A 111 11.61 -12.87 -8.48
CA LYS A 111 12.09 -12.46 -7.14
C LYS A 111 11.13 -12.86 -6.01
N ILE A 112 9.91 -13.27 -6.33
CA ILE A 112 8.87 -13.52 -5.33
C ILE A 112 8.60 -15.02 -5.24
N GLU A 113 8.65 -15.55 -4.03
CA GLU A 113 8.25 -16.93 -3.74
C GLU A 113 6.73 -17.03 -3.56
N LYS A 114 6.13 -16.12 -2.79
CA LYS A 114 4.69 -15.99 -2.60
C LYS A 114 4.33 -14.51 -2.38
N LEU A 115 3.22 -14.08 -2.96
CA LEU A 115 2.67 -12.75 -2.77
C LEU A 115 1.63 -12.74 -1.64
N ILE A 116 1.69 -11.75 -0.74
CA ILE A 116 0.71 -11.58 0.33
C ILE A 116 0.12 -10.17 0.23
N LEU A 117 -1.19 -10.09 0.13
CA LEU A 117 -1.93 -8.85 -0.01
C LEU A 117 -2.86 -8.66 1.19
N VAL A 118 -2.56 -7.67 2.05
CA VAL A 118 -3.34 -7.37 3.25
C VAL A 118 -4.09 -6.07 3.02
N ASP A 119 -5.43 -6.11 2.94
CA ASP A 119 -6.28 -4.94 2.66
C ASP A 119 -5.68 -4.06 1.54
N ALA A 120 -5.24 -4.70 0.45
CA ALA A 120 -4.40 -4.07 -0.57
C ALA A 120 -5.17 -3.08 -1.44
N ALA A 121 -4.60 -1.89 -1.63
CA ALA A 121 -5.10 -0.95 -2.62
C ALA A 121 -4.64 -1.35 -4.03
N GLY A 122 -5.28 -0.82 -5.06
CA GLY A 122 -4.86 -1.07 -6.45
C GLY A 122 -5.97 -0.80 -7.45
N ILE A 123 -7.19 -1.16 -7.11
CA ILE A 123 -8.33 -1.07 -8.00
C ILE A 123 -9.00 0.30 -7.86
N LYS A 124 -9.16 1.01 -8.96
CA LYS A 124 -9.95 2.24 -8.97
C LYS A 124 -11.43 1.95 -8.79
N PRO A 125 -12.13 2.70 -7.93
CA PRO A 125 -13.58 2.66 -7.89
C PRO A 125 -14.14 2.97 -9.28
N LYS A 126 -15.04 2.11 -9.81
CA LYS A 126 -15.80 2.47 -11.00
C LYS A 126 -16.61 3.73 -10.67
N SER A 127 -16.30 4.84 -11.32
CA SER A 127 -17.04 6.08 -11.12
C SER A 127 -18.43 5.92 -11.72
N ASN A 128 -19.47 5.89 -10.88
CA ASN A 128 -20.85 5.97 -11.35
C ASN A 128 -21.09 7.34 -12.01
N PHE A 129 -22.05 7.41 -12.92
CA PHE A 129 -22.41 8.66 -13.63
C PHE A 129 -22.63 9.82 -12.63
N LYS A 130 -23.26 9.56 -11.47
CA LYS A 130 -23.42 10.53 -10.38
C LYS A 130 -22.08 11.09 -9.87
N THR A 131 -21.07 10.25 -9.73
CA THR A 131 -19.73 10.65 -9.27
C THR A 131 -19.03 11.49 -10.34
N LYS A 132 -19.15 11.12 -11.64
CA LYS A 132 -18.62 11.94 -12.75
C LYS A 132 -19.32 13.29 -12.84
N PHE A 133 -20.63 13.32 -12.63
CA PHE A 133 -21.42 14.55 -12.65
C PHE A 133 -21.04 15.48 -11.49
N VAL A 134 -20.88 14.95 -10.27
CA VAL A 134 -20.37 15.71 -9.11
C VAL A 134 -18.95 16.23 -9.37
N PHE A 135 -18.08 15.44 -10.02
CA PHE A 135 -16.75 15.88 -10.44
C PHE A 135 -16.80 17.03 -11.45
N LEU A 136 -17.72 16.93 -12.42
CA LEU A 136 -17.91 17.98 -13.43
C LEU A 136 -18.41 19.27 -12.78
N LEU A 137 -19.38 19.18 -11.88
CA LEU A 137 -19.90 20.33 -11.13
C LEU A 137 -18.83 20.95 -10.22
N ALA A 138 -18.02 20.13 -9.53
CA ALA A 138 -16.91 20.63 -8.70
C ALA A 138 -15.82 21.31 -9.56
N LYS A 139 -15.53 20.79 -10.77
CA LYS A 139 -14.58 21.40 -11.72
C LYS A 139 -15.11 22.73 -12.27
N MET A 140 -16.39 22.78 -12.60
CA MET A 140 -17.07 24.03 -13.02
C MET A 140 -17.13 25.02 -11.86
N GLY A 141 -17.49 24.58 -10.66
CA GLY A 141 -17.46 25.39 -9.44
C GLY A 141 -16.06 25.95 -9.17
N ASN A 142 -14.99 25.15 -9.27
CA ASN A 142 -13.61 25.64 -9.10
C ASN A 142 -13.23 26.73 -10.11
N ALA A 143 -13.71 26.66 -11.34
CA ALA A 143 -13.49 27.70 -12.34
C ALA A 143 -14.25 29.01 -11.99
N ILE A 144 -15.42 28.91 -11.38
CA ILE A 144 -16.23 30.05 -10.93
C ILE A 144 -15.68 30.64 -9.62
N PHE A 145 -15.31 29.78 -8.64
CA PHE A 145 -14.80 30.19 -7.33
C PHE A 145 -13.29 30.58 -7.31
N SER A 146 -12.59 30.46 -8.44
CA SER A 146 -11.21 30.97 -8.57
C SER A 146 -11.14 32.49 -8.76
N ARG A 147 -12.28 33.17 -8.98
CA ARG A 147 -12.36 34.63 -9.10
C ARG A 147 -12.71 35.28 -7.76
N LYS A 148 -11.98 36.35 -7.38
CA LYS A 148 -12.36 37.16 -6.21
C LYS A 148 -13.82 37.65 -6.33
N PRO A 149 -14.67 37.57 -5.25
CA PRO A 149 -14.37 37.37 -3.82
C PRO A 149 -14.54 35.94 -3.29
N PHE A 150 -14.73 34.91 -4.14
CA PHE A 150 -15.11 33.56 -3.72
C PHE A 150 -13.96 32.63 -3.29
N ASN A 151 -12.73 33.15 -3.23
CA ASN A 151 -11.54 32.36 -2.87
C ASN A 151 -11.60 31.75 -1.45
N ARG A 152 -12.44 32.30 -0.58
CA ARG A 152 -12.67 31.82 0.81
C ARG A 152 -13.37 30.45 0.89
N PHE A 153 -14.06 30.04 -0.17
CA PHE A 153 -14.82 28.79 -0.22
C PHE A 153 -14.04 27.65 -0.88
N LYS A 154 -12.86 27.92 -1.44
CA LYS A 154 -12.04 26.94 -2.17
C LYS A 154 -11.62 25.77 -1.29
N ASP A 155 -11.24 26.03 -0.04
CA ASP A 155 -10.83 25.01 0.92
C ASP A 155 -12.03 24.19 1.45
N SER A 156 -13.19 24.82 1.59
CA SER A 156 -14.43 24.15 2.00
C SER A 156 -14.95 23.19 0.93
N VAL A 157 -14.92 23.58 -0.35
CA VAL A 157 -15.33 22.71 -1.46
C VAL A 157 -14.34 21.54 -1.63
N SER A 158 -13.03 21.79 -1.49
CA SER A 158 -12.04 20.72 -1.52
C SER A 158 -12.20 19.75 -0.34
N SER A 159 -12.53 20.25 0.87
CA SER A 159 -12.72 19.42 2.05
C SER A 159 -13.96 18.52 1.95
N ILE A 160 -15.05 19.01 1.34
CA ILE A 160 -16.26 18.22 1.06
C ILE A 160 -15.94 17.12 0.04
N PHE A 161 -15.16 17.44 -0.99
CA PHE A 161 -14.68 16.51 -2.00
C PHE A 161 -13.87 15.36 -1.36
N TYR A 162 -12.95 15.68 -0.42
CA TYR A 162 -12.15 14.69 0.32
C TYR A 162 -12.97 13.86 1.31
N LYS A 163 -14.01 14.45 1.92
CA LYS A 163 -14.98 13.72 2.77
C LYS A 163 -15.78 12.68 1.99
N ILE A 164 -16.22 13.01 0.78
CA ILE A 164 -16.99 12.10 -0.10
C ILE A 164 -16.14 10.90 -0.54
N PHE A 165 -14.84 11.11 -0.80
CA PHE A 165 -13.94 10.05 -1.24
C PHE A 165 -13.22 9.32 -0.11
N LYS A 166 -13.43 9.71 1.18
CA LYS A 166 -12.80 9.11 2.37
C LYS A 166 -11.25 9.02 2.29
N ILE A 167 -10.60 9.84 1.47
CA ILE A 167 -9.14 9.83 1.33
C ILE A 167 -8.54 10.74 2.40
N LYS A 168 -8.56 10.29 3.67
CA LYS A 168 -7.93 11.00 4.79
C LYS A 168 -6.44 11.25 4.55
N ASP A 169 -5.77 10.35 3.88
CA ASP A 169 -4.34 10.39 3.61
C ASP A 169 -3.94 11.52 2.66
N TYR A 170 -4.79 11.82 1.65
CA TYR A 170 -4.57 12.96 0.77
C TYR A 170 -4.67 14.31 1.51
N ALA A 171 -5.64 14.44 2.42
CA ALA A 171 -5.82 15.66 3.19
C ALA A 171 -4.65 15.93 4.16
N ARG A 172 -3.96 14.88 4.61
CA ARG A 172 -2.80 14.96 5.51
C ARG A 172 -1.47 15.11 4.79
N ALA A 173 -1.37 14.70 3.53
CA ALA A 173 -0.16 14.79 2.73
C ALA A 173 0.19 16.26 2.44
N LYS A 174 1.48 16.63 2.63
CA LYS A 174 2.02 17.97 2.39
C LYS A 174 3.15 17.90 1.34
N GLY A 175 3.43 19.03 0.73
CA GLY A 175 4.57 19.15 -0.19
C GLY A 175 4.56 18.13 -1.32
N VAL A 176 5.72 17.53 -1.60
CA VAL A 176 5.95 16.55 -2.65
C VAL A 176 5.04 15.31 -2.52
N MET A 177 4.71 14.90 -1.29
CA MET A 177 3.87 13.74 -1.05
C MET A 177 2.41 13.94 -1.46
N LYS A 178 1.93 15.18 -1.49
CA LYS A 178 0.58 15.51 -2.00
C LYS A 178 0.46 15.27 -3.50
N GLU A 179 1.48 15.56 -4.26
CA GLU A 179 1.51 15.27 -5.70
C GLU A 179 1.80 13.77 -5.95
N THR A 180 2.65 13.16 -5.13
CA THR A 180 2.94 11.71 -5.18
C THR A 180 1.66 10.89 -5.03
N ILE A 181 0.83 11.14 -4.00
CA ILE A 181 -0.41 10.37 -3.80
C ILE A 181 -1.37 10.52 -4.99
N LYS A 182 -1.45 11.71 -5.61
CA LYS A 182 -2.28 11.91 -6.82
C LYS A 182 -1.81 11.02 -7.96
N LYS A 183 -0.50 11.01 -8.23
CA LYS A 183 0.10 10.21 -9.30
C LYS A 183 -0.10 8.72 -9.04
N VAL A 184 0.17 8.25 -7.81
CA VAL A 184 -0.01 6.87 -7.40
C VAL A 184 -1.47 6.41 -7.54
N LEU A 185 -2.44 7.22 -7.10
CA LEU A 185 -3.87 6.89 -7.21
C LEU A 185 -4.39 6.99 -8.65
N ALA A 186 -3.67 7.66 -9.54
CA ALA A 186 -4.05 7.76 -10.95
C ALA A 186 -3.92 6.44 -11.72
N GLU A 187 -3.09 5.52 -11.28
CA GLU A 187 -2.91 4.21 -11.93
C GLU A 187 -3.97 3.20 -11.43
N ASP A 188 -4.65 2.51 -12.35
CA ASP A 188 -5.54 1.39 -12.04
C ASP A 188 -4.80 0.08 -12.27
N LEU A 189 -4.70 -0.75 -11.23
CA LEU A 189 -4.00 -2.02 -11.31
C LEU A 189 -4.92 -3.22 -11.59
N LEU A 190 -6.20 -3.00 -11.81
CA LEU A 190 -7.12 -4.09 -12.15
C LEU A 190 -6.62 -4.91 -13.36
N PRO A 191 -6.11 -4.30 -14.46
CA PRO A 191 -5.57 -5.06 -15.59
C PRO A 191 -4.27 -5.83 -15.27
N GLU A 192 -3.57 -5.46 -14.19
CA GLU A 192 -2.32 -6.13 -13.79
C GLU A 192 -2.60 -7.43 -13.03
N LEU A 193 -3.75 -7.54 -12.32
CA LEU A 193 -4.04 -8.66 -11.43
C LEU A 193 -4.06 -10.00 -12.16
N SER A 194 -4.61 -10.06 -13.36
CA SER A 194 -4.69 -11.29 -14.17
C SER A 194 -3.32 -11.79 -14.68
N LYS A 195 -2.31 -10.91 -14.67
CA LYS A 195 -0.92 -11.25 -15.05
C LYS A 195 -0.18 -11.96 -13.92
N ILE A 196 -0.65 -11.85 -12.67
CA ILE A 196 -0.02 -12.49 -11.51
C ILE A 196 -0.31 -13.99 -11.55
N LYS A 197 0.76 -14.79 -11.70
CA LYS A 197 0.70 -16.26 -11.70
C LYS A 197 1.23 -16.85 -10.39
N LEU A 198 1.82 -16.01 -9.53
CA LEU A 198 2.35 -16.40 -8.23
C LEU A 198 1.25 -16.89 -7.32
N GLU A 199 1.58 -17.85 -6.45
CA GLU A 199 0.71 -18.19 -5.33
C GLU A 199 0.50 -16.95 -4.46
N THR A 200 -0.75 -16.57 -4.25
CA THR A 200 -1.11 -15.32 -3.61
C THR A 200 -2.04 -15.55 -2.42
N LEU A 201 -1.63 -15.12 -1.24
CA LEU A 201 -2.48 -15.03 -0.07
C LEU A 201 -3.11 -13.64 0.02
N ILE A 202 -4.43 -13.58 0.04
CA ILE A 202 -5.18 -12.34 0.23
C ILE A 202 -5.79 -12.39 1.64
N VAL A 203 -5.44 -11.44 2.50
CA VAL A 203 -6.02 -11.29 3.84
C VAL A 203 -6.78 -9.97 3.90
N TRP A 204 -8.02 -10.01 4.40
CA TRP A 204 -8.86 -8.81 4.34
C TRP A 204 -9.74 -8.64 5.57
N GLY A 205 -9.80 -7.39 6.08
CA GLY A 205 -10.73 -7.02 7.13
C GLY A 205 -12.18 -6.98 6.63
N GLY A 206 -13.06 -7.77 7.23
CA GLY A 206 -14.48 -7.84 6.84
C GLY A 206 -15.24 -6.53 7.08
N LYS A 207 -14.73 -5.67 8.00
CA LYS A 207 -15.26 -4.34 8.30
C LYS A 207 -14.44 -3.20 7.71
N ASP A 208 -13.55 -3.49 6.76
CA ASP A 208 -12.78 -2.45 6.09
C ASP A 208 -13.72 -1.45 5.38
N ARG A 209 -13.71 -0.19 5.89
CA ARG A 209 -14.52 0.90 5.34
C ARG A 209 -13.75 1.77 4.34
N ILE A 210 -12.43 1.58 4.25
CA ILE A 210 -11.56 2.28 3.29
C ILE A 210 -11.57 1.51 1.97
N LEU A 211 -11.28 0.21 2.04
CA LEU A 211 -11.30 -0.72 0.92
C LEU A 211 -12.31 -1.86 1.21
N PRO A 212 -13.60 -1.65 0.93
CA PRO A 212 -14.64 -2.65 1.21
C PRO A 212 -14.34 -4.03 0.65
N LEU A 213 -14.81 -5.08 1.33
CA LEU A 213 -14.57 -6.51 1.03
C LEU A 213 -14.80 -6.90 -0.45
N LYS A 214 -15.66 -6.17 -1.17
CA LYS A 214 -15.85 -6.37 -2.62
C LYS A 214 -14.56 -6.28 -3.43
N TYR A 215 -13.56 -5.51 -2.97
CA TYR A 215 -12.26 -5.46 -3.62
C TYR A 215 -11.45 -6.72 -3.38
N ALA A 216 -11.51 -7.31 -2.18
CA ALA A 216 -10.88 -8.60 -1.91
C ALA A 216 -11.42 -9.70 -2.84
N LEU A 217 -12.73 -9.75 -3.02
CA LEU A 217 -13.38 -10.67 -3.94
C LEU A 217 -12.94 -10.44 -5.40
N LEU A 218 -12.73 -9.18 -5.78
CA LEU A 218 -12.23 -8.86 -7.11
C LEU A 218 -10.76 -9.24 -7.29
N PHE A 219 -9.90 -8.99 -6.28
CA PHE A 219 -8.53 -9.50 -6.27
C PHE A 219 -8.49 -11.01 -6.42
N GLN A 220 -9.30 -11.75 -5.65
CA GLN A 220 -9.39 -13.21 -5.71
C GLN A 220 -9.89 -13.71 -7.08
N LYS A 221 -10.86 -13.02 -7.65
CA LYS A 221 -11.39 -13.37 -8.99
C LYS A 221 -10.33 -13.23 -10.07
N GLU A 222 -9.56 -12.14 -10.05
CA GLU A 222 -8.60 -11.80 -11.10
C GLU A 222 -7.26 -12.57 -10.94
N ILE A 223 -6.78 -12.77 -9.71
CA ILE A 223 -5.56 -13.56 -9.44
C ILE A 223 -5.94 -15.03 -9.29
N LYS A 224 -5.76 -15.79 -10.36
CA LYS A 224 -6.26 -17.20 -10.42
C LYS A 224 -5.67 -18.13 -9.36
N ASN A 225 -4.38 -17.94 -9.04
CA ASN A 225 -3.69 -18.74 -8.01
C ASN A 225 -3.71 -18.01 -6.66
N SER A 226 -4.91 -17.69 -6.16
CA SER A 226 -5.06 -16.95 -4.91
C SER A 226 -6.00 -17.62 -3.91
N LYS A 227 -5.70 -17.42 -2.63
CA LYS A 227 -6.51 -17.85 -1.49
C LYS A 227 -6.92 -16.63 -0.66
N LEU A 228 -8.22 -16.46 -0.41
CA LEU A 228 -8.76 -15.38 0.40
C LEU A 228 -9.01 -15.83 1.85
N LYS A 229 -8.53 -15.04 2.80
CA LYS A 229 -8.82 -15.14 4.23
C LYS A 229 -9.48 -13.84 4.70
N VAL A 230 -10.72 -13.91 5.16
CA VAL A 230 -11.45 -12.75 5.68
C VAL A 230 -11.38 -12.76 7.20
N LEU A 231 -11.10 -11.60 7.79
CA LEU A 231 -11.13 -11.33 9.23
C LEU A 231 -12.44 -10.58 9.57
N PRO A 232 -13.54 -11.25 9.95
CA PRO A 232 -14.91 -10.70 9.87
C PRO A 232 -15.15 -9.43 10.69
N LYS A 233 -14.43 -9.29 11.84
CA LYS A 233 -14.64 -8.18 12.79
C LYS A 233 -13.62 -7.05 12.64
N ILE A 234 -12.61 -7.20 11.78
CA ILE A 234 -11.44 -6.35 11.64
C ILE A 234 -11.66 -5.31 10.53
N GLY A 235 -11.10 -4.12 10.70
CA GLY A 235 -11.14 -3.01 9.75
C GLY A 235 -9.99 -3.05 8.75
N HIS A 236 -9.44 -1.86 8.42
CA HIS A 236 -8.41 -1.68 7.38
C HIS A 236 -6.99 -2.01 7.84
N SER A 237 -6.76 -2.21 9.13
CA SER A 237 -5.41 -2.35 9.67
C SER A 237 -5.26 -3.63 10.51
N PRO A 238 -5.35 -4.83 9.92
CA PRO A 238 -5.25 -6.09 10.66
C PRO A 238 -3.95 -6.22 11.47
N HIS A 239 -2.86 -5.63 10.99
CA HIS A 239 -1.56 -5.62 11.66
C HIS A 239 -1.55 -4.82 12.98
N LEU A 240 -2.53 -3.92 13.18
CA LEU A 240 -2.73 -3.16 14.41
C LEU A 240 -3.92 -3.67 15.23
N GLU A 241 -4.96 -4.17 14.55
CA GLU A 241 -6.22 -4.55 15.18
C GLU A 241 -6.19 -6.00 15.72
N CYS A 242 -5.39 -6.87 15.10
CA CYS A 242 -5.25 -8.28 15.49
C CYS A 242 -3.91 -8.89 15.03
N PRO A 243 -2.76 -8.38 15.51
CA PRO A 243 -1.43 -8.78 15.05
C PRO A 243 -1.17 -10.28 15.22
N GLU A 244 -1.62 -10.90 16.31
CA GLU A 244 -1.47 -12.33 16.57
C GLU A 244 -2.22 -13.16 15.53
N LYS A 245 -3.48 -12.79 15.24
CA LYS A 245 -4.30 -13.53 14.28
C LYS A 245 -3.76 -13.39 12.86
N LEU A 246 -3.31 -12.19 12.49
CA LEU A 246 -2.66 -11.97 11.21
C LEU A 246 -1.39 -12.83 11.11
N SER A 247 -0.52 -12.79 12.11
CA SER A 247 0.73 -13.55 12.15
C SER A 247 0.48 -15.05 12.09
N GLN A 248 -0.53 -15.57 12.79
CA GLN A 248 -0.94 -16.97 12.71
C GLN A 248 -1.32 -17.36 11.28
N ILE A 249 -2.16 -16.56 10.60
CA ILE A 249 -2.55 -16.80 9.20
C ILE A 249 -1.32 -16.80 8.29
N LEU A 250 -0.38 -15.88 8.49
CA LEU A 250 0.85 -15.82 7.70
C LEU A 250 1.70 -17.08 7.92
N ILE A 251 1.93 -17.48 9.17
CA ILE A 251 2.70 -18.67 9.49
C ILE A 251 2.07 -19.92 8.85
N GLU A 252 0.77 -20.15 9.03
CA GLU A 252 0.06 -21.31 8.49
C GLU A 252 0.09 -21.41 6.95
N ASN A 253 0.31 -20.32 6.25
CA ASN A 253 0.30 -20.30 4.77
C ASN A 253 1.69 -20.10 4.16
N LEU A 254 2.74 -19.87 4.95
CA LEU A 254 4.11 -19.65 4.47
C LEU A 254 5.09 -20.76 4.91
N THR A 255 4.72 -21.56 5.88
CA THR A 255 5.42 -22.81 6.27
C THR A 255 4.83 -23.99 5.50
#